data_144c768293e4c95f3c64f6323778348a
#
_entry.id   144c768293e4c95f3c64f6323778348a
#
_cell.length_a   1.000
_cell.length_b   1.000
_cell.length_c   1.000
_cell.angle_alpha   90.00
_cell.angle_beta   90.00
_cell.angle_gamma   90.00
#
_symmetry.space_group_name_H-M   'P 1'
#
loop_
_entity.id
_entity.type
_entity.pdbx_description
1 polymer ?
#
loop_
_entity_poly.entity_id
_entity_poly.type
_entity_poly.pdbx_seq_one_letter_code
_entity_poly.pdbx_strand_id
1 'polypeptide(L)'
;TFEEEVGGYFTNIERGPKFNPFFIPKMIADIAAGHISMIYGFHGPNYATVSACASSTHSLIDAFNNIRLGKADVIVTGGAEAAISVAGIGGFNAMHAISTRNEDPQTASRPFSASRDGFVMGEGGVCLILEELNHALARGAKIYAEVVGGGMSADAYHLTATHPEGLGAKLVMQNALSDAEMKPEEVDYINVHGTSTPVGDISEVKAIKSVFGDHAYELNISSTKSM
;
A
#
# COMPACT_ATOMS: atom_id res chain seq x y z
N THR A 1 14.71 -15.21 8.27
CA THR A 1 14.18 -14.73 6.96
C THR A 1 14.12 -15.88 5.96
N PHE A 2 13.41 -15.70 4.84
CA PHE A 2 13.43 -16.64 3.71
C PHE A 2 14.86 -16.88 3.19
N GLU A 3 15.62 -15.81 3.05
CA GLU A 3 17.01 -15.86 2.57
C GLU A 3 17.92 -16.68 3.50
N GLU A 4 17.79 -16.54 4.81
CA GLU A 4 18.56 -17.31 5.81
C GLU A 4 18.24 -18.80 5.74
N GLU A 5 16.96 -19.18 5.64
CA GLU A 5 16.55 -20.58 5.56
C GLU A 5 17.07 -21.25 4.29
N VAL A 6 16.90 -20.57 3.13
CA VAL A 6 17.37 -21.08 1.84
C VAL A 6 18.91 -21.07 1.77
N GLY A 7 19.56 -20.03 2.26
CA GLY A 7 21.02 -19.96 2.37
C GLY A 7 21.59 -21.04 3.28
N GLY A 8 20.95 -21.26 4.42
CA GLY A 8 21.30 -22.34 5.36
C GLY A 8 21.16 -23.74 4.74
N TYR A 9 20.14 -23.97 3.93
CA TYR A 9 19.98 -25.20 3.18
C TYR A 9 21.16 -25.45 2.22
N PHE A 10 21.50 -24.48 1.37
CA PHE A 10 22.57 -24.61 0.40
C PHE A 10 23.96 -24.75 1.03
N THR A 11 24.18 -24.08 2.18
CA THR A 11 25.44 -24.18 2.92
C THR A 11 25.64 -25.55 3.59
N ASN A 12 24.55 -26.26 3.90
CA ASN A 12 24.58 -27.51 4.65
C ASN A 12 24.01 -28.70 3.85
N ILE A 13 24.04 -28.65 2.52
CA ILE A 13 23.38 -29.63 1.65
C ILE A 13 23.86 -31.06 1.89
N GLU A 14 25.15 -31.26 2.26
CA GLU A 14 25.74 -32.56 2.53
C GLU A 14 25.16 -33.22 3.82
N ARG A 15 24.61 -32.41 4.74
CA ARG A 15 23.97 -32.90 5.98
C ARG A 15 22.49 -33.24 5.82
N GLY A 16 22.00 -33.14 4.57
CA GLY A 16 20.59 -33.30 4.22
C GLY A 16 19.76 -32.03 4.44
N PRO A 17 18.68 -31.86 3.69
CA PRO A 17 17.84 -30.67 3.77
C PRO A 17 17.12 -30.63 5.12
N LYS A 18 17.38 -29.57 5.89
CA LYS A 18 16.65 -29.26 7.12
C LYS A 18 16.12 -27.87 7.05
N PHE A 19 14.83 -27.73 6.79
CA PHE A 19 14.10 -26.47 6.91
C PHE A 19 13.44 -26.41 8.30
N ASN A 20 13.27 -25.21 8.80
CA ASN A 20 12.43 -24.94 9.96
C ASN A 20 11.01 -25.43 9.66
N PRO A 21 10.33 -26.19 10.54
CA PRO A 21 8.95 -26.62 10.34
C PRO A 21 7.96 -25.47 10.09
N PHE A 22 8.29 -24.29 10.59
CA PHE A 22 7.49 -23.06 10.39
C PHE A 22 7.93 -22.24 9.16
N PHE A 23 8.80 -22.78 8.30
CA PHE A 23 9.27 -22.04 7.11
C PHE A 23 8.12 -21.64 6.19
N ILE A 24 7.26 -22.59 5.84
CA ILE A 24 6.09 -22.28 5.00
C ILE A 24 5.10 -21.34 5.70
N PRO A 25 4.69 -21.57 6.97
CA PRO A 25 3.84 -20.62 7.69
C PRO A 25 4.40 -19.20 7.77
N LYS A 26 5.73 -19.03 7.80
CA LYS A 26 6.37 -17.70 7.81
C LYS A 26 6.33 -16.98 6.47
N MET A 27 6.08 -17.70 5.37
CA MET A 27 6.14 -17.18 4.01
C MET A 27 4.78 -16.82 3.42
N ILE A 28 3.71 -17.43 3.89
CA ILE A 28 2.38 -17.22 3.31
C ILE A 28 1.89 -15.82 3.63
N ALA A 29 1.33 -15.14 2.60
CA ALA A 29 0.98 -13.73 2.68
C ALA A 29 -0.12 -13.41 3.69
N ASP A 30 -1.01 -14.36 4.00
CA ASP A 30 -2.14 -14.20 4.91
C ASP A 30 -1.83 -14.56 6.37
N ILE A 31 -0.60 -14.94 6.69
CA ILE A 31 -0.27 -15.39 8.05
C ILE A 31 -0.50 -14.31 9.12
N ALA A 32 -0.28 -13.04 8.79
CA ALA A 32 -0.53 -11.94 9.72
C ALA A 32 -2.03 -11.86 10.08
N ALA A 33 -2.91 -11.96 9.09
CA ALA A 33 -4.35 -12.02 9.30
C ALA A 33 -4.75 -13.29 10.06
N GLY A 34 -4.13 -14.44 9.76
CA GLY A 34 -4.29 -15.68 10.49
C GLY A 34 -3.94 -15.57 11.97
N HIS A 35 -2.82 -14.92 12.31
CA HIS A 35 -2.44 -14.68 13.71
C HIS A 35 -3.45 -13.79 14.45
N ILE A 36 -3.93 -12.73 13.83
CA ILE A 36 -4.96 -11.87 14.42
C ILE A 36 -6.23 -12.69 14.69
N SER A 37 -6.68 -13.46 13.70
CA SER A 37 -7.83 -14.35 13.84
C SER A 37 -7.69 -15.31 15.03
N MET A 38 -6.55 -16.01 15.15
CA MET A 38 -6.29 -16.95 16.25
C MET A 38 -6.23 -16.30 17.61
N ILE A 39 -5.58 -15.11 17.70
CA ILE A 39 -5.41 -14.40 18.99
C ILE A 39 -6.74 -13.89 19.53
N TYR A 40 -7.59 -13.36 18.66
CA TYR A 40 -8.84 -12.71 19.05
C TYR A 40 -10.08 -13.58 18.85
N GLY A 41 -9.93 -14.78 18.32
CA GLY A 41 -11.06 -15.69 18.05
C GLY A 41 -12.00 -15.19 16.96
N PHE A 42 -11.47 -14.50 15.93
CA PHE A 42 -12.28 -14.00 14.83
C PHE A 42 -12.48 -15.08 13.75
N HIS A 43 -13.72 -15.37 13.41
CA HIS A 43 -14.11 -16.44 12.48
C HIS A 43 -14.66 -15.94 11.13
N GLY A 44 -14.62 -14.64 10.88
CA GLY A 44 -15.04 -14.04 9.61
C GLY A 44 -14.07 -14.32 8.46
N PRO A 45 -14.30 -13.73 7.28
CA PRO A 45 -13.39 -13.83 6.14
C PRO A 45 -11.96 -13.44 6.53
N ASN A 46 -10.98 -14.28 6.14
CA ASN A 46 -9.58 -14.11 6.48
C ASN A 46 -8.73 -14.42 5.25
N TYR A 47 -8.11 -13.40 4.68
CA TYR A 47 -7.29 -13.50 3.48
C TYR A 47 -6.37 -12.28 3.33
N ALA A 48 -5.41 -12.35 2.42
CA ALA A 48 -4.57 -11.22 2.04
C ALA A 48 -4.87 -10.78 0.60
N THR A 49 -4.90 -9.47 0.38
CA THR A 49 -4.87 -8.88 -0.95
C THR A 49 -3.44 -8.71 -1.42
N VAL A 50 -3.16 -8.98 -2.70
CA VAL A 50 -1.83 -8.85 -3.29
C VAL A 50 -1.92 -8.03 -4.56
N SER A 51 -1.39 -6.80 -4.51
CA SER A 51 -1.34 -5.84 -5.61
C SER A 51 -0.17 -4.86 -5.44
N ALA A 52 0.99 -5.39 -5.07
CA ALA A 52 2.22 -4.62 -4.83
C ALA A 52 1.97 -3.44 -3.85
N CYS A 53 2.39 -2.23 -4.20
CA CYS A 53 2.26 -1.05 -3.34
C CYS A 53 0.81 -0.68 -2.98
N ALA A 54 -0.17 -1.15 -3.76
CA ALA A 54 -1.60 -0.89 -3.54
C ALA A 54 -2.27 -1.91 -2.61
N SER A 55 -1.59 -2.98 -2.18
CA SER A 55 -2.18 -4.09 -1.42
C SER A 55 -2.94 -3.64 -0.19
N SER A 56 -2.35 -2.76 0.63
CA SER A 56 -3.00 -2.26 1.85
C SER A 56 -4.25 -1.43 1.56
N THR A 57 -4.22 -0.59 0.51
CA THR A 57 -5.39 0.18 0.08
C THR A 57 -6.49 -0.73 -0.45
N HIS A 58 -6.14 -1.76 -1.23
CA HIS A 58 -7.12 -2.75 -1.69
C HIS A 58 -7.71 -3.54 -0.52
N SER A 59 -6.92 -3.92 0.49
CA SER A 59 -7.43 -4.53 1.73
C SER A 59 -8.47 -3.64 2.42
N LEU A 60 -8.23 -2.33 2.46
CA LEU A 60 -9.15 -1.35 3.03
C LEU A 60 -10.47 -1.28 2.23
N ILE A 61 -10.36 -1.21 0.89
CA ILE A 61 -11.52 -1.17 -0.01
C ILE A 61 -12.35 -2.46 0.11
N ASP A 62 -11.70 -3.61 0.18
CA ASP A 62 -12.37 -4.90 0.38
C ASP A 62 -13.10 -4.97 1.72
N ALA A 63 -12.47 -4.50 2.80
CA ALA A 63 -13.10 -4.42 4.13
C ALA A 63 -14.32 -3.48 4.11
N PHE A 64 -14.18 -2.30 3.53
CA PHE A 64 -15.26 -1.33 3.34
C PHE A 64 -16.43 -1.95 2.57
N ASN A 65 -16.16 -2.61 1.45
CA ASN A 65 -17.19 -3.25 0.63
C ASN A 65 -17.88 -4.40 1.38
N ASN A 66 -17.15 -5.21 2.15
CA ASN A 66 -17.76 -6.29 2.94
C ASN A 66 -18.70 -5.75 4.02
N ILE A 67 -18.33 -4.65 4.69
CA ILE A 67 -19.19 -3.99 5.68
C ILE A 67 -20.41 -3.36 4.99
N ARG A 68 -20.21 -2.61 3.90
CA ARG A 68 -21.27 -1.99 3.12
C ARG A 68 -22.31 -3.01 2.59
N LEU A 69 -21.86 -4.22 2.27
CA LEU A 69 -22.70 -5.33 1.83
C LEU A 69 -23.33 -6.14 2.99
N GLY A 70 -23.13 -5.73 4.24
CA GLY A 70 -23.67 -6.41 5.41
C GLY A 70 -23.07 -7.79 5.67
N LYS A 71 -21.86 -8.07 5.19
CA LYS A 71 -21.18 -9.37 5.40
C LYS A 71 -20.40 -9.42 6.71
N ALA A 72 -20.13 -8.27 7.32
CA ALA A 72 -19.50 -8.13 8.61
C ALA A 72 -19.82 -6.74 9.19
N ASP A 73 -19.88 -6.63 10.51
CA ASP A 73 -20.05 -5.35 11.19
C ASP A 73 -18.71 -4.69 11.50
N VAL A 74 -17.66 -5.50 11.72
CA VAL A 74 -16.32 -5.04 12.08
C VAL A 74 -15.27 -5.86 11.33
N ILE A 75 -14.29 -5.20 10.72
CA ILE A 75 -13.16 -5.86 10.05
C ILE A 75 -11.86 -5.18 10.47
N VAL A 76 -10.88 -6.00 10.86
CA VAL A 76 -9.48 -5.56 11.00
C VAL A 76 -8.82 -5.64 9.63
N THR A 77 -8.34 -4.53 9.14
CA THR A 77 -7.70 -4.42 7.82
C THR A 77 -6.39 -3.64 7.91
N GLY A 78 -5.56 -3.68 6.89
CA GLY A 78 -4.31 -2.95 6.88
C GLY A 78 -3.26 -3.60 6.00
N GLY A 79 -2.00 -3.40 6.35
CA GLY A 79 -0.88 -4.01 5.64
C GLY A 79 0.41 -3.99 6.43
N ALA A 80 1.33 -4.84 6.02
CA ALA A 80 2.66 -4.92 6.59
C ALA A 80 3.68 -5.26 5.50
N GLU A 81 4.88 -4.72 5.64
CA GLU A 81 6.00 -4.97 4.74
C GLU A 81 7.31 -5.04 5.54
N ALA A 82 8.15 -6.03 5.25
CA ALA A 82 9.48 -6.21 5.81
C ALA A 82 10.43 -6.69 4.70
N ALA A 83 10.69 -5.82 3.73
CA ALA A 83 11.41 -6.12 2.50
C ALA A 83 12.89 -5.67 2.51
N ILE A 84 13.38 -5.08 3.60
CA ILE A 84 14.79 -4.64 3.71
C ILE A 84 15.66 -5.86 3.96
N SER A 85 16.00 -6.55 2.88
CA SER A 85 16.84 -7.72 2.85
C SER A 85 17.86 -7.61 1.71
N VAL A 86 18.84 -8.51 1.66
CA VAL A 86 19.85 -8.51 0.59
C VAL A 86 19.18 -8.67 -0.78
N ALA A 87 18.21 -9.59 -0.92
CA ALA A 87 17.48 -9.78 -2.16
C ALA A 87 16.55 -8.61 -2.49
N GLY A 88 15.86 -8.04 -1.49
CA GLY A 88 14.99 -6.88 -1.67
C GLY A 88 15.76 -5.66 -2.16
N ILE A 89 16.82 -5.28 -1.45
CA ILE A 89 17.67 -4.16 -1.84
C ILE A 89 18.35 -4.44 -3.19
N GLY A 90 18.93 -5.64 -3.36
CA GLY A 90 19.62 -6.03 -4.58
C GLY A 90 18.70 -6.04 -5.80
N GLY A 91 17.47 -6.52 -5.65
CA GLY A 91 16.46 -6.54 -6.71
C GLY A 91 16.06 -5.14 -7.17
N PHE A 92 15.71 -4.24 -6.25
CA PHE A 92 15.36 -2.87 -6.59
C PHE A 92 16.54 -2.04 -7.09
N ASN A 93 17.75 -2.31 -6.57
CA ASN A 93 18.98 -1.69 -7.07
C ASN A 93 19.27 -2.10 -8.53
N ALA A 94 19.09 -3.36 -8.87
CA ALA A 94 19.25 -3.86 -10.24
C ALA A 94 18.25 -3.21 -11.22
N MET A 95 17.10 -2.77 -10.75
CA MET A 95 16.11 -2.01 -11.52
C MET A 95 16.42 -0.51 -11.59
N HIS A 96 17.48 -0.02 -10.92
CA HIS A 96 17.77 1.41 -10.76
C HIS A 96 16.59 2.21 -10.19
N ALA A 97 15.84 1.60 -9.26
CA ALA A 97 14.61 2.16 -8.74
C ALA A 97 14.79 2.90 -7.39
N ILE A 98 15.84 2.56 -6.64
CA ILE A 98 16.14 3.16 -5.33
C ILE A 98 17.13 4.33 -5.45
N SER A 99 16.99 5.31 -4.53
CA SER A 99 17.93 6.41 -4.42
C SER A 99 19.32 5.92 -4.03
N THR A 100 20.34 6.53 -4.63
CA THR A 100 21.75 6.27 -4.30
C THR A 100 22.38 7.37 -3.44
N ARG A 101 21.59 8.29 -2.90
CA ARG A 101 22.03 9.42 -2.09
C ARG A 101 22.44 9.00 -0.67
N ASN A 102 23.54 8.25 -0.57
CA ASN A 102 24.05 7.73 0.70
C ASN A 102 24.83 8.79 1.52
N GLU A 103 25.33 9.82 0.88
CA GLU A 103 26.04 10.94 1.52
C GLU A 103 25.11 11.85 2.35
N ASP A 104 23.82 11.86 2.04
CA ASP A 104 22.79 12.63 2.74
C ASP A 104 21.48 11.85 2.81
N PRO A 105 21.42 10.79 3.64
CA PRO A 105 20.29 9.87 3.67
C PRO A 105 18.98 10.52 4.15
N GLN A 106 19.07 11.58 4.95
CA GLN A 106 17.89 12.29 5.46
C GLN A 106 17.10 13.01 4.36
N THR A 107 17.75 13.34 3.24
CA THR A 107 17.13 13.96 2.09
C THR A 107 17.04 13.03 0.88
N ALA A 108 17.25 11.72 1.06
CA ALA A 108 17.20 10.75 -0.03
C ALA A 108 15.77 10.59 -0.59
N SER A 109 14.76 10.44 0.27
CA SER A 109 13.35 10.47 -0.14
C SER A 109 12.88 11.92 -0.29
N ARG A 110 12.70 12.38 -1.53
CA ARG A 110 12.33 13.76 -1.85
C ARG A 110 11.33 13.83 -3.02
N PRO A 111 10.10 13.33 -2.80
CA PRO A 111 9.07 13.35 -3.84
C PRO A 111 8.89 14.72 -4.47
N PHE A 112 8.65 14.74 -5.78
CA PHE A 112 8.46 15.92 -6.63
C PHE A 112 9.66 16.87 -6.76
N SER A 113 10.77 16.64 -6.03
CA SER A 113 11.99 17.43 -6.19
C SER A 113 12.60 17.22 -7.57
N ALA A 114 13.20 18.30 -8.14
CA ALA A 114 13.90 18.22 -9.40
C ALA A 114 15.12 17.29 -9.36
N SER A 115 15.75 17.14 -8.18
CA SER A 115 16.93 16.30 -7.96
C SER A 115 16.62 14.87 -7.48
N ARG A 116 15.34 14.45 -7.44
CA ARG A 116 14.98 13.09 -7.01
C ARG A 116 15.56 12.04 -7.95
N ASP A 117 15.94 10.91 -7.38
CA ASP A 117 16.68 9.86 -8.09
C ASP A 117 16.17 8.43 -7.81
N GLY A 118 15.09 8.27 -7.07
CA GLY A 118 14.52 6.98 -6.72
C GLY A 118 13.88 6.99 -5.34
N PHE A 119 13.23 5.89 -4.99
CA PHE A 119 12.60 5.75 -3.68
C PHE A 119 13.60 5.24 -2.61
N VAL A 120 13.21 5.33 -1.36
CA VAL A 120 13.89 4.72 -0.21
C VAL A 120 13.00 3.61 0.32
N MET A 121 13.56 2.41 0.50
CA MET A 121 12.83 1.29 1.08
C MET A 121 12.52 1.53 2.54
N GLY A 122 11.32 1.16 2.96
CA GLY A 122 10.88 1.21 4.36
C GLY A 122 10.25 -0.11 4.77
N GLU A 123 10.12 -0.32 6.07
CA GLU A 123 9.40 -1.43 6.68
C GLU A 123 8.38 -0.87 7.67
N GLY A 124 7.31 -1.62 7.86
CA GLY A 124 6.28 -1.24 8.82
C GLY A 124 5.05 -2.11 8.74
N GLY A 125 4.15 -1.92 9.70
CA GLY A 125 2.86 -2.58 9.72
C GLY A 125 1.83 -1.69 10.40
N VAL A 126 0.65 -1.59 9.81
CA VAL A 126 -0.47 -0.82 10.35
C VAL A 126 -1.76 -1.61 10.18
N CYS A 127 -2.58 -1.61 11.23
CA CYS A 127 -3.95 -2.10 11.18
C CYS A 127 -4.93 -0.98 11.45
N LEU A 128 -6.01 -0.98 10.71
CA LEU A 128 -7.20 -0.16 10.93
C LEU A 128 -8.38 -1.06 11.28
N ILE A 129 -9.27 -0.57 12.09
CA ILE A 129 -10.54 -1.23 12.41
C ILE A 129 -11.62 -0.44 11.68
N LEU A 130 -12.19 -1.06 10.65
CA LEU A 130 -13.39 -0.55 9.99
C LEU A 130 -14.62 -1.14 10.67
N GLU A 131 -15.61 -0.32 10.90
CA GLU A 131 -16.80 -0.69 11.64
C GLU A 131 -18.04 0.00 11.03
N GLU A 132 -19.15 -0.72 10.97
CA GLU A 132 -20.43 -0.16 10.54
C GLU A 132 -20.82 0.99 11.48
N LEU A 133 -21.30 2.10 10.91
CA LEU A 133 -21.50 3.35 11.63
C LEU A 133 -22.46 3.21 12.83
N ASN A 134 -23.62 2.57 12.63
CA ASN A 134 -24.60 2.41 13.71
C ASN A 134 -24.10 1.46 14.80
N HIS A 135 -23.33 0.43 14.42
CA HIS A 135 -22.67 -0.47 15.36
C HIS A 135 -21.66 0.32 16.23
N ALA A 136 -20.82 1.16 15.62
CA ALA A 136 -19.86 2.02 16.30
C ALA A 136 -20.56 3.03 17.26
N LEU A 137 -21.61 3.68 16.80
CA LEU A 137 -22.40 4.63 17.60
C LEU A 137 -23.08 3.94 18.79
N ALA A 138 -23.68 2.76 18.58
CA ALA A 138 -24.39 2.04 19.64
C ALA A 138 -23.49 1.64 20.82
N ARG A 139 -22.20 1.40 20.59
CA ARG A 139 -21.22 1.09 21.65
C ARG A 139 -20.43 2.30 22.15
N GLY A 140 -20.70 3.50 21.62
CA GLY A 140 -19.98 4.72 21.99
C GLY A 140 -18.52 4.73 21.53
N ALA A 141 -18.22 4.15 20.37
CA ALA A 141 -16.87 4.12 19.84
C ALA A 141 -16.35 5.52 19.52
N LYS A 142 -15.04 5.73 19.69
CA LYS A 142 -14.38 6.91 19.14
C LYS A 142 -14.23 6.73 17.63
N ILE A 143 -14.92 7.55 16.86
CA ILE A 143 -14.85 7.59 15.41
C ILE A 143 -13.78 8.60 15.00
N TYR A 144 -12.81 8.21 14.19
CA TYR A 144 -11.73 9.07 13.70
C TYR A 144 -12.06 9.70 12.35
N ALA A 145 -12.67 8.91 11.46
CA ALA A 145 -13.06 9.31 10.13
C ALA A 145 -14.12 8.35 9.59
N GLU A 146 -14.77 8.72 8.52
CA GLU A 146 -15.66 7.87 7.72
C GLU A 146 -14.97 7.50 6.41
N VAL A 147 -15.08 6.23 5.99
CA VAL A 147 -14.70 5.79 4.65
C VAL A 147 -15.94 5.85 3.78
N VAL A 148 -15.94 6.73 2.81
CA VAL A 148 -17.12 7.03 1.98
C VAL A 148 -17.06 6.41 0.60
N GLY A 149 -15.88 5.99 0.12
CA GLY A 149 -15.75 5.34 -1.18
C GLY A 149 -14.35 4.78 -1.42
N GLY A 150 -14.23 3.97 -2.45
CA GLY A 150 -12.97 3.39 -2.89
C GLY A 150 -12.90 3.22 -4.40
N GLY A 151 -11.71 3.37 -4.98
CA GLY A 151 -11.46 3.20 -6.40
C GLY A 151 -10.33 2.21 -6.66
N MET A 152 -10.48 1.42 -7.70
CA MET A 152 -9.44 0.52 -8.21
C MET A 152 -9.36 0.66 -9.73
N SER A 153 -8.15 0.50 -10.27
CA SER A 153 -7.90 0.53 -11.71
C SER A 153 -6.58 -0.19 -12.04
N ALA A 154 -6.27 -0.31 -13.31
CA ALA A 154 -4.99 -0.81 -13.79
C ALA A 154 -4.51 0.08 -14.95
N ASP A 155 -3.19 0.27 -15.05
CA ASP A 155 -2.57 1.04 -16.14
C ASP A 155 -2.67 0.32 -17.50
N ALA A 156 -2.67 -1.01 -17.51
CA ALA A 156 -2.64 -1.85 -18.72
C ALA A 156 -1.56 -1.39 -19.73
N TYR A 157 -0.39 -0.98 -19.22
CA TYR A 157 0.64 -0.31 -20.01
C TYR A 157 1.97 -1.06 -20.04
N HIS A 158 2.61 -1.24 -18.88
CA HIS A 158 3.94 -1.82 -18.76
C HIS A 158 4.09 -2.63 -17.47
N LEU A 159 5.03 -3.58 -17.45
CA LEU A 159 5.25 -4.46 -16.29
C LEU A 159 5.62 -3.69 -15.02
N THR A 160 6.44 -2.64 -15.12
CA THR A 160 6.97 -1.90 -13.96
C THR A 160 6.80 -0.37 -14.06
N ALA A 161 6.63 0.18 -15.26
CA ALA A 161 6.49 1.61 -15.47
C ALA A 161 5.02 2.04 -15.45
N THR A 162 4.75 3.18 -14.83
CA THR A 162 3.44 3.82 -14.87
C THR A 162 3.14 4.40 -16.25
N HIS A 163 1.86 4.51 -16.59
CA HIS A 163 1.43 5.16 -17.83
C HIS A 163 1.92 6.63 -17.85
N PRO A 164 2.57 7.11 -18.92
CA PRO A 164 3.18 8.47 -18.96
C PRO A 164 2.22 9.61 -18.67
N GLU A 165 0.95 9.44 -19.03
CA GLU A 165 -0.12 10.41 -18.75
C GLU A 165 -0.94 10.08 -17.50
N GLY A 166 -0.50 9.12 -16.69
CA GLY A 166 -1.15 8.76 -15.44
C GLY A 166 -2.54 8.16 -15.59
N LEU A 167 -2.81 7.39 -16.66
CA LEU A 167 -4.15 6.87 -16.94
C LEU A 167 -4.75 6.08 -15.78
N GLY A 168 -4.02 5.12 -15.21
CA GLY A 168 -4.51 4.33 -14.08
C GLY A 168 -4.76 5.18 -12.84
N ALA A 169 -3.84 6.09 -12.51
CA ALA A 169 -4.02 7.03 -11.40
C ALA A 169 -5.22 7.96 -11.60
N LYS A 170 -5.46 8.41 -12.83
CA LYS A 170 -6.68 9.16 -13.18
C LYS A 170 -7.94 8.34 -12.95
N LEU A 171 -7.98 7.12 -13.49
CA LEU A 171 -9.15 6.24 -13.39
C LEU A 171 -9.46 5.88 -11.93
N VAL A 172 -8.43 5.59 -11.12
CA VAL A 172 -8.66 5.24 -9.71
C VAL A 172 -9.25 6.40 -8.91
N MET A 173 -8.80 7.64 -9.15
CA MET A 173 -9.37 8.83 -8.51
C MET A 173 -10.82 9.06 -8.97
N GLN A 174 -11.10 8.94 -10.26
CA GLN A 174 -12.46 9.06 -10.80
C GLN A 174 -13.40 7.99 -10.23
N ASN A 175 -12.94 6.74 -10.13
CA ASN A 175 -13.71 5.65 -9.54
C ASN A 175 -13.99 5.89 -8.05
N ALA A 176 -13.00 6.38 -7.29
CA ALA A 176 -13.17 6.70 -5.88
C ALA A 176 -14.17 7.84 -5.65
N LEU A 177 -14.08 8.92 -6.43
CA LEU A 177 -15.04 10.03 -6.40
C LEU A 177 -16.45 9.57 -6.76
N SER A 178 -16.57 8.73 -7.80
CA SER A 178 -17.86 8.17 -8.23
C SER A 178 -18.48 7.27 -7.16
N ASP A 179 -17.70 6.41 -6.50
CA ASP A 179 -18.18 5.51 -5.44
C ASP A 179 -18.57 6.29 -4.17
N ALA A 180 -17.88 7.40 -3.90
CA ALA A 180 -18.17 8.30 -2.80
C ALA A 180 -19.33 9.29 -3.10
N GLU A 181 -19.81 9.34 -4.35
CA GLU A 181 -20.77 10.36 -4.83
C GLU A 181 -20.28 11.80 -4.60
N MET A 182 -18.94 12.01 -4.64
CA MET A 182 -18.29 13.30 -4.40
C MET A 182 -17.86 13.97 -5.70
N LYS A 183 -17.84 15.29 -5.68
CA LYS A 183 -17.26 16.11 -6.76
C LYS A 183 -15.78 16.37 -6.47
N PRO A 184 -14.95 16.62 -7.50
CA PRO A 184 -13.55 16.98 -7.32
C PRO A 184 -13.34 18.17 -6.35
N GLU A 185 -14.22 19.17 -6.40
CA GLU A 185 -14.14 20.39 -5.60
C GLU A 185 -14.38 20.17 -4.09
N GLU A 186 -14.87 18.99 -3.70
CA GLU A 186 -15.12 18.62 -2.30
C GLU A 186 -13.89 17.94 -1.65
N VAL A 187 -12.79 17.78 -2.39
CA VAL A 187 -11.54 17.20 -1.90
C VAL A 187 -10.59 18.31 -1.48
N ASP A 188 -10.12 18.28 -0.25
CA ASP A 188 -9.19 19.26 0.32
C ASP A 188 -7.74 18.80 0.29
N TYR A 189 -7.52 17.47 0.34
CA TYR A 189 -6.18 16.89 0.51
C TYR A 189 -6.04 15.56 -0.24
N ILE A 190 -4.87 15.38 -0.86
CA ILE A 190 -4.47 14.10 -1.47
C ILE A 190 -3.15 13.64 -0.84
N ASN A 191 -3.17 12.48 -0.19
CA ASN A 191 -1.96 11.76 0.14
C ASN A 191 -1.55 10.91 -1.07
N VAL A 192 -0.52 11.36 -1.76
CA VAL A 192 -0.09 10.78 -3.03
C VAL A 192 0.79 9.54 -2.84
N HIS A 193 0.94 8.76 -3.90
CA HIS A 193 1.96 7.72 -3.94
C HIS A 193 3.36 8.33 -3.78
N GLY A 194 3.71 9.32 -4.60
CA GLY A 194 4.85 10.21 -4.41
C GLY A 194 6.11 9.51 -3.92
N THR A 195 6.65 8.61 -4.76
CA THR A 195 7.76 7.72 -4.38
C THR A 195 9.14 8.32 -4.56
N SER A 196 9.25 9.58 -4.97
CA SER A 196 10.55 10.20 -5.31
C SER A 196 11.19 9.60 -6.57
N THR A 197 10.37 9.03 -7.47
CA THR A 197 10.86 8.48 -8.73
C THR A 197 10.70 9.47 -9.89
N PRO A 198 11.64 9.51 -10.84
CA PRO A 198 11.63 10.47 -11.94
C PRO A 198 10.33 10.46 -12.75
N VAL A 199 9.81 9.30 -13.09
CA VAL A 199 8.62 9.15 -13.95
C VAL A 199 7.33 9.11 -13.15
N GLY A 200 7.31 8.39 -12.03
CA GLY A 200 6.11 8.17 -11.22
C GLY A 200 5.49 9.46 -10.70
N ASP A 201 6.30 10.33 -10.12
CA ASP A 201 5.82 11.59 -9.55
C ASP A 201 5.21 12.52 -10.62
N ILE A 202 5.80 12.57 -11.83
CA ILE A 202 5.26 13.37 -12.95
C ILE A 202 3.91 12.80 -13.43
N SER A 203 3.85 11.50 -13.60
CA SER A 203 2.64 10.79 -14.03
C SER A 203 1.49 11.05 -13.07
N GLU A 204 1.74 11.00 -11.76
CA GLU A 204 0.74 11.25 -10.72
C GLU A 204 0.23 12.70 -10.73
N VAL A 205 1.12 13.67 -10.87
CA VAL A 205 0.73 15.10 -11.01
C VAL A 205 -0.14 15.34 -12.23
N LYS A 206 0.18 14.71 -13.38
CA LYS A 206 -0.66 14.80 -14.60
C LYS A 206 -2.06 14.23 -14.35
N ALA A 207 -2.14 13.09 -13.68
CA ALA A 207 -3.41 12.46 -13.32
C ALA A 207 -4.26 13.37 -12.43
N ILE A 208 -3.66 13.94 -11.37
CA ILE A 208 -4.34 14.86 -10.46
C ILE A 208 -4.88 16.07 -11.24
N LYS A 209 -4.06 16.73 -12.05
CA LYS A 209 -4.51 17.87 -12.88
C LYS A 209 -5.61 17.49 -13.84
N SER A 210 -5.58 16.27 -14.40
CA SER A 210 -6.61 15.80 -15.33
C SER A 210 -7.95 15.53 -14.65
N VAL A 211 -7.97 15.16 -13.36
CA VAL A 211 -9.20 14.88 -12.59
C VAL A 211 -9.77 16.15 -11.97
N PHE A 212 -8.92 16.97 -11.38
CA PHE A 212 -9.34 18.10 -10.56
C PHE A 212 -9.33 19.45 -11.30
N GLY A 213 -8.80 19.51 -12.54
CA GLY A 213 -8.80 20.74 -13.33
C GLY A 213 -8.13 21.90 -12.59
N ASP A 214 -8.82 23.05 -12.51
CA ASP A 214 -8.32 24.22 -11.81
C ASP A 214 -8.25 24.03 -10.29
N HIS A 215 -9.14 23.20 -9.73
CA HIS A 215 -9.13 22.84 -8.30
C HIS A 215 -7.85 22.10 -7.86
N ALA A 216 -7.11 21.49 -8.80
CA ALA A 216 -5.81 20.87 -8.51
C ALA A 216 -4.78 21.85 -7.91
N TYR A 217 -4.94 23.15 -8.11
CA TYR A 217 -4.07 24.20 -7.56
C TYR A 217 -4.52 24.70 -6.17
N GLU A 218 -5.69 24.29 -5.71
CA GLU A 218 -6.23 24.58 -4.38
C GLU A 218 -6.02 23.43 -3.40
N LEU A 219 -5.72 22.23 -3.93
CA LEU A 219 -5.50 21.01 -3.14
C LEU A 219 -4.22 21.06 -2.32
N ASN A 220 -4.29 20.58 -1.08
CA ASN A 220 -3.11 20.22 -0.31
C ASN A 220 -2.63 18.83 -0.74
N ILE A 221 -1.35 18.72 -1.09
CA ILE A 221 -0.77 17.46 -1.58
C ILE A 221 0.52 17.17 -0.82
N SER A 222 0.65 15.95 -0.29
CA SER A 222 1.91 15.48 0.28
C SER A 222 2.08 13.97 0.13
N SER A 223 3.33 13.52 0.18
CA SER A 223 3.67 12.10 0.31
C SER A 223 4.17 11.81 1.72
N THR A 224 3.55 10.86 2.41
CA THR A 224 4.04 10.38 3.73
C THR A 224 5.31 9.55 3.62
N LYS A 225 5.80 9.25 2.42
CA LYS A 225 7.04 8.50 2.19
C LYS A 225 8.32 9.33 2.39
N SER A 226 8.19 10.63 2.62
CA SER A 226 9.30 11.55 2.91
C SER A 226 9.28 12.09 4.34
N MET A 227 8.51 11.48 5.20
CA MET A 227 8.39 11.85 6.62
C MET A 227 9.41 11.12 7.48
#